data_0ab672d7a6a7af83353af82687a864b1
#
_entry.id   0ab672d7a6a7af83353af82687a864b1
#
_cell.length_a   1.000
_cell.length_b   1.000
_cell.length_c   1.000
_cell.angle_alpha   90.00
_cell.angle_beta   90.00
_cell.angle_gamma   90.00
#
_symmetry.space_group_name_H-M   'P 1'
#
loop_
_entity.id
_entity.type
_entity.pdbx_description
1 polymer ?
#
loop_
_entity_poly.entity_id
_entity_poly.type
_entity_poly.pdbx_seq_one_letter_code
_entity_poly.pdbx_strand_id
1 'polypeptide(L)'
;PEDLRLLNKDQLPQLCQELRSYLLESVSQSSGHLASGLGTVELTVALHYIFKTPFDQLIWDVGHQAYPHKILTGRRDQMSTIRQKGGIHPFPWREESEFDVLSVGHSSTSISAGLGIAVAAERENAGRKTVCVIGDGAITAGMAFEALNHAGSLHTDMLVILNDNEMSISENVGALNNHLARIFSGSLYSTVRDGSKKILDKVPTVKNFMKKTEEHMKGVMFSPESTLFEELGFNYIGPIDGHNIDELIATLSNMRDLKGPQLLHIKTKKGKGYTPAEKDPIGFHGVPKFDHLSGQLPKSNATPTYSKIFGDWLCEMAERDPKLIGITPAMREGSGMVEFSQRFPQQYFDVAIAEQHAVTFAAGLAIGGYKPVVAIYSTFLQRAYDQLIHDVAIQDLPVLFAIDRAGIVGADGQTHQGAFDISFMRCIPNLIIMTPSNENECRQMLYTGYHCGKPAAVRYPRGNAVGVTLEPLHPLEL
;
A
#
# COMPACT_ATOMS: atom_id res chain seq x y z
N PRO A 1 13.04 -12.14 -18.55
CA PRO A 1 11.68 -12.63 -18.86
C PRO A 1 11.57 -13.38 -20.19
N GLU A 2 12.47 -13.14 -21.16
CA GLU A 2 12.44 -13.86 -22.44
C GLU A 2 12.65 -15.36 -22.26
N ASP A 3 13.65 -15.75 -21.46
CA ASP A 3 13.91 -17.16 -21.14
C ASP A 3 12.74 -17.81 -20.40
N LEU A 4 12.07 -17.04 -19.52
CA LEU A 4 10.86 -17.50 -18.83
C LEU A 4 9.76 -17.93 -19.81
N ARG A 5 9.57 -17.17 -20.89
CA ARG A 5 8.56 -17.47 -21.92
C ARG A 5 8.88 -18.69 -22.78
N LEU A 6 10.11 -19.22 -22.71
CA LEU A 6 10.52 -20.47 -23.39
C LEU A 6 10.22 -21.72 -22.55
N LEU A 7 9.91 -21.56 -21.26
CA LEU A 7 9.57 -22.70 -20.41
C LEU A 7 8.21 -23.29 -20.76
N ASN A 8 8.08 -24.60 -20.58
CA ASN A 8 6.79 -25.26 -20.64
C ASN A 8 5.97 -24.92 -19.37
N LYS A 9 4.66 -24.97 -19.47
CA LYS A 9 3.77 -24.65 -18.34
C LYS A 9 4.01 -25.53 -17.11
N ASP A 10 4.32 -26.79 -17.30
CA ASP A 10 4.64 -27.77 -16.25
C ASP A 10 5.92 -27.43 -15.45
N GLN A 11 6.80 -26.60 -15.99
CA GLN A 11 8.02 -26.13 -15.31
C GLN A 11 7.78 -24.90 -14.43
N LEU A 12 6.68 -24.16 -14.62
CA LEU A 12 6.42 -22.91 -13.91
C LEU A 12 6.19 -23.09 -12.40
N PRO A 13 5.53 -24.14 -11.91
CA PRO A 13 5.42 -24.38 -10.47
C PRO A 13 6.79 -24.55 -9.78
N GLN A 14 7.74 -25.23 -10.44
CA GLN A 14 9.11 -25.36 -9.94
C GLN A 14 9.81 -24.01 -9.90
N LEU A 15 9.71 -23.22 -10.96
CA LEU A 15 10.27 -21.86 -11.00
C LEU A 15 9.70 -20.98 -9.86
N CYS A 16 8.41 -21.04 -9.61
CA CYS A 16 7.79 -20.31 -8.48
C CYS A 16 8.41 -20.72 -7.14
N GLN A 17 8.66 -22.01 -6.93
CA GLN A 17 9.29 -22.49 -5.71
C GLN A 17 10.75 -22.05 -5.58
N GLU A 18 11.53 -22.10 -6.64
CA GLU A 18 12.92 -21.63 -6.67
C GLU A 18 13.01 -20.13 -6.43
N LEU A 19 12.13 -19.35 -7.08
CA LEU A 19 12.03 -17.89 -6.90
C LEU A 19 11.69 -17.52 -5.45
N ARG A 20 10.75 -18.25 -4.84
CA ARG A 20 10.36 -18.06 -3.43
C ARG A 20 11.52 -18.35 -2.49
N SER A 21 12.23 -19.43 -2.69
CA SER A 21 13.39 -19.82 -1.88
C SER A 21 14.51 -18.79 -1.99
N TYR A 22 14.81 -18.34 -3.20
CA TYR A 22 15.82 -17.33 -3.45
C TYR A 22 15.46 -15.97 -2.85
N LEU A 23 14.18 -15.56 -2.96
CA LEU A 23 13.68 -14.33 -2.33
C LEU A 23 13.84 -14.36 -0.81
N LEU A 24 13.46 -15.47 -0.18
CA LEU A 24 13.58 -15.65 1.27
C LEU A 24 15.03 -15.56 1.71
N GLU A 25 15.94 -16.28 1.06
CA GLU A 25 17.37 -16.26 1.35
C GLU A 25 17.95 -14.84 1.18
N SER A 26 17.71 -14.21 0.04
CA SER A 26 18.24 -12.89 -0.27
C SER A 26 17.80 -11.81 0.72
N VAL A 27 16.50 -11.76 1.04
CA VAL A 27 15.96 -10.74 1.96
C VAL A 27 16.38 -11.00 3.41
N SER A 28 16.53 -12.26 3.82
CA SER A 28 17.03 -12.58 5.14
C SER A 28 18.45 -12.04 5.40
N GLN A 29 19.25 -11.92 4.35
CA GLN A 29 20.64 -11.42 4.41
C GLN A 29 20.75 -9.90 4.18
N SER A 30 19.81 -9.29 3.45
CA SER A 30 19.88 -7.87 3.09
C SER A 30 18.99 -6.96 3.93
N SER A 31 17.88 -7.41 4.45
CA SER A 31 16.69 -6.69 4.90
C SER A 31 15.73 -6.35 3.75
N GLY A 32 14.47 -6.12 4.05
CA GLY A 32 13.51 -5.67 3.02
C GLY A 32 12.06 -6.09 3.25
N HIS A 33 11.24 -5.89 2.22
CA HIS A 33 9.83 -6.27 2.22
C HIS A 33 9.68 -7.75 1.84
N LEU A 34 9.42 -8.61 2.81
CA LEU A 34 9.42 -10.06 2.59
C LEU A 34 8.02 -10.63 2.34
N ALA A 35 7.11 -10.45 3.29
CA ALA A 35 5.81 -11.12 3.25
C ALA A 35 4.99 -10.77 2.00
N SER A 36 5.03 -9.52 1.55
CA SER A 36 4.34 -9.05 0.35
C SER A 36 4.93 -9.66 -0.92
N GLY A 37 6.27 -9.73 -1.02
CA GLY A 37 6.95 -10.36 -2.15
C GLY A 37 6.67 -11.87 -2.25
N LEU A 38 6.64 -12.59 -1.12
CA LEU A 38 6.26 -14.00 -1.09
C LEU A 38 4.82 -14.25 -1.55
N GLY A 39 3.93 -13.28 -1.30
CA GLY A 39 2.53 -13.35 -1.73
C GLY A 39 2.30 -13.15 -3.23
N THR A 40 3.27 -12.61 -3.97
CA THR A 40 3.11 -12.27 -5.39
C THR A 40 3.99 -13.10 -6.35
N VAL A 41 4.60 -14.17 -5.88
CA VAL A 41 5.52 -15.00 -6.70
C VAL A 41 4.80 -15.55 -7.93
N GLU A 42 3.70 -16.28 -7.76
CA GLU A 42 2.95 -16.89 -8.86
C GLU A 42 2.39 -15.82 -9.81
N LEU A 43 1.85 -14.73 -9.27
CA LEU A 43 1.37 -13.60 -10.06
C LEU A 43 2.48 -13.02 -10.93
N THR A 44 3.67 -12.80 -10.36
CA THR A 44 4.81 -12.21 -11.08
C THR A 44 5.27 -13.11 -12.21
N VAL A 45 5.38 -14.42 -11.97
CA VAL A 45 5.73 -15.40 -12.99
C VAL A 45 4.68 -15.40 -14.10
N ALA A 46 3.39 -15.47 -13.77
CA ALA A 46 2.30 -15.45 -14.75
C ALA A 46 2.30 -14.18 -15.61
N LEU A 47 2.52 -13.01 -15.01
CA LEU A 47 2.59 -11.74 -15.72
C LEU A 47 3.72 -11.69 -16.73
N HIS A 48 4.95 -12.05 -16.33
CA HIS A 48 6.09 -12.07 -17.24
C HIS A 48 6.05 -13.21 -18.27
N TYR A 49 5.27 -14.25 -18.00
CA TYR A 49 5.04 -15.33 -18.95
C TYR A 49 4.05 -14.94 -20.07
N ILE A 50 2.97 -14.22 -19.71
CA ILE A 50 1.89 -13.86 -20.63
C ILE A 50 2.15 -12.55 -21.38
N PHE A 51 2.67 -11.52 -20.68
CA PHE A 51 2.92 -10.20 -21.24
C PHE A 51 4.36 -10.06 -21.73
N LYS A 52 4.54 -9.44 -22.89
CA LYS A 52 5.86 -9.25 -23.53
C LYS A 52 6.59 -8.04 -22.93
N THR A 53 6.86 -8.08 -21.61
CA THR A 53 7.62 -7.04 -20.96
C THR A 53 9.07 -6.97 -21.48
N PRO A 54 9.68 -5.76 -21.67
CA PRO A 54 9.18 -4.45 -21.31
C PRO A 54 8.28 -3.77 -22.37
N PHE A 55 8.02 -4.39 -23.53
CA PHE A 55 7.13 -3.83 -24.55
C PHE A 55 5.71 -3.62 -23.97
N ASP A 56 5.12 -4.64 -23.36
CA ASP A 56 3.93 -4.50 -22.53
C ASP A 56 4.33 -3.88 -21.19
N GLN A 57 3.57 -2.91 -20.73
CA GLN A 57 3.92 -2.06 -19.59
C GLN A 57 3.28 -2.61 -18.31
N LEU A 58 4.13 -3.05 -17.37
CA LEU A 58 3.73 -3.57 -16.07
C LEU A 58 4.05 -2.55 -14.97
N ILE A 59 3.03 -2.11 -14.23
CA ILE A 59 3.13 -1.09 -13.18
C ILE A 59 2.74 -1.71 -11.84
N TRP A 60 3.64 -1.62 -10.87
CA TRP A 60 3.42 -2.06 -9.50
C TRP A 60 3.02 -0.87 -8.63
N ASP A 61 1.86 -0.95 -7.98
CA ASP A 61 1.45 0.05 -6.98
C ASP A 61 2.30 -0.11 -5.72
N VAL A 62 2.77 0.99 -5.11
CA VAL A 62 3.75 0.99 -4.02
C VAL A 62 5.09 0.35 -4.41
N GLY A 63 5.06 -0.89 -4.89
CA GLY A 63 6.21 -1.64 -5.35
C GLY A 63 6.94 -2.46 -4.29
N HIS A 64 6.46 -2.49 -3.04
CA HIS A 64 7.04 -3.31 -1.97
C HIS A 64 6.89 -4.83 -2.22
N GLN A 65 5.95 -5.23 -3.06
CA GLN A 65 5.70 -6.61 -3.49
C GLN A 65 6.48 -7.00 -4.75
N ALA A 66 7.27 -6.10 -5.35
CA ALA A 66 7.91 -6.27 -6.65
C ALA A 66 9.32 -6.91 -6.60
N TYR A 67 9.73 -7.53 -5.50
CA TYR A 67 11.03 -8.20 -5.45
C TYR A 67 11.13 -9.40 -6.41
N PRO A 68 10.10 -10.27 -6.55
CA PRO A 68 10.09 -11.28 -7.61
C PRO A 68 10.26 -10.69 -9.01
N HIS A 69 9.66 -9.54 -9.28
CA HIS A 69 9.83 -8.80 -10.54
C HIS A 69 11.29 -8.38 -10.74
N LYS A 70 11.97 -7.81 -9.74
CA LYS A 70 13.38 -7.45 -9.83
C LYS A 70 14.27 -8.67 -10.15
N ILE A 71 14.02 -9.79 -9.48
CA ILE A 71 14.77 -11.06 -9.71
C ILE A 71 14.58 -11.54 -11.15
N LEU A 72 13.35 -11.57 -11.68
CA LEU A 72 13.04 -12.04 -13.02
C LEU A 72 13.49 -11.07 -14.12
N THR A 73 13.77 -9.83 -13.80
CA THR A 73 14.19 -8.78 -14.75
C THR A 73 15.68 -8.42 -14.66
N GLY A 74 16.52 -9.41 -14.34
CA GLY A 74 17.97 -9.32 -14.43
C GLY A 74 18.69 -8.77 -13.22
N ARG A 75 18.01 -8.48 -12.10
CA ARG A 75 18.62 -7.97 -10.86
C ARG A 75 18.83 -9.03 -9.78
N ARG A 76 18.73 -10.31 -10.15
CA ARG A 76 18.89 -11.44 -9.22
C ARG A 76 20.16 -11.32 -8.39
N ASP A 77 21.31 -11.19 -9.03
CA ASP A 77 22.62 -11.20 -8.35
C ASP A 77 22.91 -9.93 -7.54
N GLN A 78 22.05 -8.90 -7.70
CA GLN A 78 22.14 -7.64 -6.97
C GLN A 78 21.20 -7.57 -5.76
N MET A 79 20.34 -8.58 -5.55
CA MET A 79 19.35 -8.57 -4.46
C MET A 79 19.97 -8.40 -3.06
N SER A 80 21.20 -8.86 -2.86
CA SER A 80 21.94 -8.66 -1.59
C SER A 80 22.27 -7.20 -1.30
N THR A 81 22.21 -6.31 -2.31
CA THR A 81 22.51 -4.88 -2.18
C THR A 81 21.25 -4.00 -2.01
N ILE A 82 20.06 -4.61 -2.03
CA ILE A 82 18.81 -3.87 -1.93
C ILE A 82 18.74 -3.06 -0.64
N ARG A 83 18.23 -1.83 -0.70
CA ARG A 83 18.12 -0.90 0.44
C ARG A 83 19.47 -0.45 1.02
N GLN A 84 20.58 -0.65 0.31
CA GLN A 84 21.91 -0.23 0.74
C GLN A 84 22.41 0.90 -0.15
N LYS A 85 23.34 1.70 0.38
CA LYS A 85 23.98 2.79 -0.39
C LYS A 85 24.70 2.23 -1.60
N GLY A 86 24.35 2.72 -2.79
CA GLY A 86 24.92 2.28 -4.07
C GLY A 86 24.40 0.92 -4.56
N GLY A 87 23.43 0.31 -3.85
CA GLY A 87 22.73 -0.88 -4.29
C GLY A 87 21.43 -0.57 -5.02
N ILE A 88 20.67 -1.63 -5.35
CA ILE A 88 19.40 -1.48 -6.04
C ILE A 88 18.32 -0.85 -5.13
N HIS A 89 17.39 -0.12 -5.75
CA HIS A 89 16.31 0.56 -5.06
C HIS A 89 15.33 -0.42 -4.38
N PRO A 90 14.74 -0.02 -3.25
CA PRO A 90 13.77 -0.86 -2.52
C PRO A 90 12.45 -1.07 -3.28
N PHE A 91 12.13 -0.19 -4.23
CA PHE A 91 10.95 -0.20 -5.07
C PHE A 91 11.35 -0.19 -6.55
N PRO A 92 10.44 -0.50 -7.51
CA PRO A 92 10.68 -0.24 -8.93
C PRO A 92 11.14 1.19 -9.18
N TRP A 93 12.17 1.33 -10.01
CA TRP A 93 12.80 2.61 -10.30
C TRP A 93 13.20 2.71 -11.77
N ARG A 94 12.66 3.69 -12.51
CA ARG A 94 12.80 3.79 -13.97
C ARG A 94 14.25 3.83 -14.48
N GLU A 95 15.14 4.48 -13.72
CA GLU A 95 16.55 4.58 -14.09
C GLU A 95 17.34 3.29 -13.78
N GLU A 96 16.76 2.37 -12.99
CA GLU A 96 17.40 1.10 -12.62
C GLU A 96 17.17 0.03 -13.68
N SER A 97 16.01 0.04 -14.34
CA SER A 97 15.63 -1.02 -15.29
C SER A 97 14.56 -0.55 -16.27
N GLU A 98 14.69 -0.94 -17.54
CA GLU A 98 13.66 -0.72 -18.58
C GLU A 98 12.32 -1.42 -18.26
N PHE A 99 12.33 -2.41 -17.37
CA PHE A 99 11.15 -3.10 -16.90
C PHE A 99 10.39 -2.33 -15.82
N ASP A 100 11.00 -1.33 -15.20
CA ASP A 100 10.42 -0.50 -14.17
C ASP A 100 9.76 0.74 -14.80
N VAL A 101 8.54 0.58 -15.27
CA VAL A 101 7.78 1.59 -16.05
C VAL A 101 7.56 2.89 -15.28
N LEU A 102 7.35 2.80 -13.96
CA LEU A 102 7.12 3.90 -13.05
C LEU A 102 8.01 3.77 -11.82
N SER A 103 8.69 4.85 -11.43
CA SER A 103 9.33 4.92 -10.12
C SER A 103 8.25 5.08 -9.05
N VAL A 104 8.21 4.17 -8.10
CA VAL A 104 7.13 4.08 -7.11
C VAL A 104 7.65 4.05 -5.67
N GLY A 105 6.77 4.03 -4.70
CA GLY A 105 7.04 4.03 -3.26
C GLY A 105 5.83 4.47 -2.45
N HIS A 106 5.09 5.48 -2.94
CA HIS A 106 3.78 5.84 -2.40
C HIS A 106 2.69 5.05 -3.12
N SER A 107 1.61 4.73 -2.41
CA SER A 107 0.50 3.93 -2.91
C SER A 107 -0.43 4.68 -3.85
N SER A 108 -1.28 3.91 -4.56
CA SER A 108 -2.51 4.39 -5.20
C SER A 108 -2.30 5.24 -6.46
N THR A 109 -1.09 5.18 -7.05
CA THR A 109 -0.73 5.94 -8.24
C THR A 109 -0.74 5.11 -9.52
N SER A 110 -0.71 3.78 -9.39
CA SER A 110 -0.52 2.87 -10.53
C SER A 110 -1.62 2.96 -11.59
N ILE A 111 -2.89 3.05 -11.18
CA ILE A 111 -4.02 3.10 -12.11
C ILE A 111 -4.01 4.41 -12.89
N SER A 112 -3.78 5.56 -12.22
CA SER A 112 -3.68 6.86 -12.90
C SER A 112 -2.54 6.90 -13.92
N ALA A 113 -1.35 6.45 -13.52
CA ALA A 113 -0.20 6.38 -14.42
C ALA A 113 -0.43 5.41 -15.57
N GLY A 114 -0.99 4.23 -15.26
CA GLY A 114 -1.33 3.20 -16.24
C GLY A 114 -2.37 3.68 -17.25
N LEU A 115 -3.39 4.41 -16.81
CA LEU A 115 -4.38 5.02 -17.71
C LEU A 115 -3.71 5.99 -18.68
N GLY A 116 -2.82 6.86 -18.19
CA GLY A 116 -2.07 7.78 -19.05
C GLY A 116 -1.21 7.04 -20.09
N ILE A 117 -0.55 5.95 -19.70
CA ILE A 117 0.27 5.12 -20.59
C ILE A 117 -0.61 4.40 -21.61
N ALA A 118 -1.76 3.86 -21.20
CA ALA A 118 -2.68 3.18 -22.08
C ALA A 118 -3.27 4.12 -23.14
N VAL A 119 -3.70 5.32 -22.74
CA VAL A 119 -4.16 6.37 -23.66
C VAL A 119 -3.08 6.77 -24.66
N ALA A 120 -1.83 6.90 -24.24
CA ALA A 120 -0.72 7.18 -25.15
C ALA A 120 -0.50 6.04 -26.14
N ALA A 121 -0.54 4.77 -25.66
CA ALA A 121 -0.41 3.60 -26.51
C ALA A 121 -1.52 3.48 -27.57
N GLU A 122 -2.77 3.80 -27.19
CA GLU A 122 -3.90 3.84 -28.14
C GLU A 122 -3.71 4.91 -29.21
N ARG A 123 -3.31 6.11 -28.84
CA ARG A 123 -3.07 7.24 -29.79
C ARG A 123 -1.94 6.95 -30.77
N GLU A 124 -0.92 6.22 -30.34
CA GLU A 124 0.20 5.80 -31.18
C GLU A 124 -0.09 4.53 -31.98
N ASN A 125 -1.22 3.86 -31.76
CA ASN A 125 -1.52 2.52 -32.28
C ASN A 125 -0.39 1.53 -31.99
N ALA A 126 0.22 1.63 -30.80
CA ALA A 126 1.42 0.88 -30.44
C ALA A 126 1.16 -0.62 -30.22
N GLY A 127 -0.07 -1.03 -29.97
CA GLY A 127 -0.46 -2.43 -29.73
C GLY A 127 0.06 -3.03 -28.41
N ARG A 128 0.75 -2.25 -27.58
CA ARG A 128 1.24 -2.67 -26.26
C ARG A 128 0.14 -2.67 -25.22
N LYS A 129 0.21 -3.60 -24.28
CA LYS A 129 -0.73 -3.72 -23.17
C LYS A 129 -0.24 -2.96 -21.95
N THR A 130 -1.17 -2.44 -21.16
CA THR A 130 -0.88 -1.79 -19.88
C THR A 130 -1.54 -2.56 -18.75
N VAL A 131 -0.73 -3.00 -17.78
CA VAL A 131 -1.15 -3.79 -16.63
C VAL A 131 -0.74 -3.08 -15.35
N CYS A 132 -1.69 -2.85 -14.45
CA CYS A 132 -1.48 -2.24 -13.14
C CYS A 132 -1.78 -3.27 -12.06
N VAL A 133 -0.83 -3.52 -11.15
CA VAL A 133 -1.04 -4.37 -9.97
C VAL A 133 -1.19 -3.48 -8.76
N ILE A 134 -2.35 -3.54 -8.10
CA ILE A 134 -2.68 -2.73 -6.92
C ILE A 134 -3.18 -3.62 -5.78
N GLY A 135 -2.77 -3.31 -4.55
CA GLY A 135 -3.25 -4.01 -3.35
C GLY A 135 -4.62 -3.49 -2.88
N ASP A 136 -5.31 -4.32 -2.13
CA ASP A 136 -6.62 -4.07 -1.52
C ASP A 136 -6.64 -2.84 -0.59
N GLY A 137 -5.56 -2.59 0.16
CA GLY A 137 -5.40 -1.36 0.93
C GLY A 137 -5.23 -0.12 0.04
N ALA A 138 -4.42 -0.23 -1.01
CA ALA A 138 -4.10 0.90 -1.89
C ALA A 138 -5.27 1.33 -2.79
N ILE A 139 -6.14 0.40 -3.20
CA ILE A 139 -7.31 0.71 -4.05
C ILE A 139 -8.37 1.55 -3.31
N THR A 140 -8.32 1.59 -1.97
CA THR A 140 -9.27 2.38 -1.17
C THR A 140 -8.99 3.89 -1.18
N ALA A 141 -7.85 4.33 -1.65
CA ALA A 141 -7.48 5.74 -1.69
C ALA A 141 -8.24 6.52 -2.78
N GLY A 142 -8.53 7.80 -2.53
CA GLY A 142 -9.28 8.67 -3.42
C GLY A 142 -8.74 8.68 -4.84
N MET A 143 -7.42 8.84 -5.03
CA MET A 143 -6.79 8.86 -6.35
C MET A 143 -7.03 7.56 -7.14
N ALA A 144 -7.05 6.39 -6.49
CA ALA A 144 -7.36 5.14 -7.16
C ALA A 144 -8.81 5.12 -7.67
N PHE A 145 -9.76 5.62 -6.86
CA PHE A 145 -11.16 5.77 -7.25
C PHE A 145 -11.34 6.77 -8.41
N GLU A 146 -10.68 7.92 -8.36
CA GLU A 146 -10.69 8.91 -9.45
C GLU A 146 -10.19 8.28 -10.75
N ALA A 147 -9.11 7.50 -10.68
CA ALA A 147 -8.55 6.81 -11.83
C ALA A 147 -9.47 5.71 -12.40
N LEU A 148 -10.10 4.91 -11.53
CA LEU A 148 -11.08 3.90 -11.94
C LEU A 148 -12.28 4.56 -12.63
N ASN A 149 -12.86 5.60 -12.04
CA ASN A 149 -13.96 6.36 -12.62
C ASN A 149 -13.61 6.93 -14.01
N HIS A 150 -12.41 7.50 -14.15
CA HIS A 150 -11.95 8.07 -15.41
C HIS A 150 -11.67 6.98 -16.46
N ALA A 151 -11.01 5.88 -16.09
CA ALA A 151 -10.73 4.77 -16.99
C ALA A 151 -12.01 4.12 -17.55
N GLY A 152 -13.01 3.92 -16.69
CA GLY A 152 -14.30 3.40 -17.09
C GLY A 152 -15.03 4.34 -18.08
N SER A 153 -14.98 5.64 -17.85
CA SER A 153 -15.55 6.66 -18.72
C SER A 153 -14.88 6.70 -20.10
N LEU A 154 -13.57 6.50 -20.17
CA LEU A 154 -12.80 6.50 -21.42
C LEU A 154 -12.88 5.18 -22.20
N HIS A 155 -13.28 4.08 -21.54
CA HIS A 155 -13.28 2.73 -22.12
C HIS A 155 -11.89 2.30 -22.63
N THR A 156 -10.81 2.77 -22.03
CA THR A 156 -9.42 2.52 -22.45
C THR A 156 -9.02 1.07 -22.20
N ASP A 157 -8.28 0.47 -23.15
CA ASP A 157 -7.74 -0.89 -23.05
C ASP A 157 -6.66 -0.96 -21.98
N MET A 158 -7.02 -1.34 -20.75
CA MET A 158 -6.07 -1.57 -19.66
C MET A 158 -6.53 -2.69 -18.75
N LEU A 159 -5.58 -3.33 -18.08
CA LEU A 159 -5.83 -4.35 -17.06
C LEU A 159 -5.41 -3.86 -15.68
N VAL A 160 -6.33 -3.83 -14.74
CA VAL A 160 -6.07 -3.64 -13.32
C VAL A 160 -6.14 -4.99 -12.63
N ILE A 161 -5.11 -5.37 -11.88
CA ILE A 161 -5.08 -6.57 -11.06
C ILE A 161 -5.18 -6.14 -9.60
N LEU A 162 -6.31 -6.43 -8.98
CA LEU A 162 -6.53 -6.26 -7.56
C LEU A 162 -5.97 -7.48 -6.82
N ASN A 163 -4.83 -7.27 -6.17
CA ASN A 163 -4.19 -8.27 -5.32
C ASN A 163 -4.72 -8.15 -3.90
N ASP A 164 -5.73 -8.94 -3.57
CA ASP A 164 -6.40 -8.93 -2.29
C ASP A 164 -5.81 -9.98 -1.35
N ASN A 165 -5.28 -9.52 -0.23
CA ASN A 165 -4.77 -10.37 0.84
C ASN A 165 -5.34 -9.97 2.21
N GLU A 166 -6.40 -9.16 2.23
CA GLU A 166 -7.13 -8.67 3.41
C GLU A 166 -6.26 -7.80 4.34
N MET A 167 -5.11 -7.29 3.84
CA MET A 167 -4.14 -6.55 4.64
C MET A 167 -3.46 -5.42 3.85
N SER A 168 -3.34 -4.26 4.50
CA SER A 168 -2.32 -3.25 4.16
C SER A 168 -1.00 -3.56 4.91
N ILE A 169 -0.49 -2.67 5.75
CA ILE A 169 0.55 -3.03 6.74
C ILE A 169 -0.09 -3.83 7.87
N SER A 170 -1.20 -3.36 8.43
CA SER A 170 -2.12 -4.04 9.35
C SER A 170 -3.36 -4.57 8.62
N GLU A 171 -4.32 -5.12 9.35
CA GLU A 171 -5.64 -5.47 8.80
C GLU A 171 -6.30 -4.24 8.15
N ASN A 172 -6.92 -4.44 7.00
CA ASN A 172 -7.60 -3.37 6.29
C ASN A 172 -8.84 -2.88 7.05
N VAL A 173 -9.07 -1.58 6.99
CA VAL A 173 -10.26 -0.94 7.57
C VAL A 173 -11.14 -0.33 6.48
N GLY A 174 -12.41 -0.10 6.79
CA GLY A 174 -13.35 0.62 5.93
C GLY A 174 -14.39 -0.24 5.22
N ALA A 175 -15.41 0.43 4.70
CA ALA A 175 -16.59 -0.22 4.10
C ALA A 175 -16.28 -0.96 2.80
N LEU A 176 -15.34 -0.45 1.99
CA LEU A 176 -14.93 -1.12 0.74
C LEU A 176 -14.29 -2.47 1.03
N ASN A 177 -13.46 -2.55 2.06
CA ASN A 177 -12.84 -3.81 2.48
C ASN A 177 -13.89 -4.84 2.91
N ASN A 178 -14.90 -4.38 3.68
CA ASN A 178 -16.05 -5.22 4.04
C ASN A 178 -16.87 -5.66 2.80
N HIS A 179 -16.92 -4.85 1.76
CA HIS A 179 -17.56 -5.19 0.49
C HIS A 179 -16.77 -6.27 -0.25
N LEU A 180 -15.45 -6.14 -0.37
CA LEU A 180 -14.58 -7.16 -0.96
C LEU A 180 -14.69 -8.49 -0.20
N ALA A 181 -14.63 -8.47 1.12
CA ALA A 181 -14.80 -9.67 1.96
C ALA A 181 -16.15 -10.36 1.74
N ARG A 182 -17.24 -9.61 1.51
CA ARG A 182 -18.55 -10.16 1.17
C ARG A 182 -18.62 -10.84 -0.18
N ILE A 183 -17.89 -10.34 -1.17
CA ILE A 183 -17.76 -11.01 -2.49
C ILE A 183 -17.17 -12.42 -2.30
N PHE A 184 -16.22 -12.60 -1.38
CA PHE A 184 -15.63 -13.90 -1.07
C PHE A 184 -16.56 -14.85 -0.30
N SER A 185 -17.40 -14.33 0.59
CA SER A 185 -18.29 -15.14 1.43
C SER A 185 -19.63 -15.49 0.75
N GLY A 186 -19.93 -14.88 -0.39
CA GLY A 186 -21.19 -15.08 -1.11
C GLY A 186 -21.29 -16.43 -1.84
N SER A 187 -22.53 -16.81 -2.18
CA SER A 187 -22.84 -18.06 -2.86
C SER A 187 -22.17 -18.25 -4.24
N LEU A 188 -21.77 -17.16 -4.87
CA LEU A 188 -21.02 -17.17 -6.14
C LEU A 188 -19.63 -17.83 -6.01
N TYR A 189 -18.91 -17.54 -4.92
CA TYR A 189 -17.59 -18.15 -4.69
C TYR A 189 -17.68 -19.66 -4.45
N SER A 190 -18.69 -20.12 -3.71
CA SER A 190 -18.92 -21.56 -3.50
C SER A 190 -19.26 -22.30 -4.79
N THR A 191 -20.04 -21.66 -5.67
CA THR A 191 -20.45 -22.23 -6.98
C THR A 191 -19.27 -22.35 -7.95
N VAL A 192 -18.38 -21.34 -7.97
CA VAL A 192 -17.15 -21.38 -8.82
C VAL A 192 -16.17 -22.42 -8.28
N ARG A 193 -15.97 -22.49 -6.96
CA ARG A 193 -15.06 -23.47 -6.33
C ARG A 193 -15.53 -24.92 -6.52
N ASP A 194 -16.84 -25.20 -6.43
CA ASP A 194 -17.40 -26.54 -6.63
C ASP A 194 -17.58 -26.85 -8.12
N GLY A 195 -17.73 -25.83 -8.97
CA GLY A 195 -17.76 -25.94 -10.43
C GLY A 195 -16.40 -26.23 -11.05
N SER A 196 -15.29 -25.70 -10.51
CA SER A 196 -13.93 -25.87 -11.06
C SER A 196 -13.46 -27.34 -11.02
N LYS A 197 -14.00 -28.16 -10.12
CA LYS A 197 -13.76 -29.63 -10.12
C LYS A 197 -14.50 -30.38 -11.21
N LYS A 198 -15.51 -29.77 -11.87
CA LYS A 198 -16.32 -30.37 -12.95
C LYS A 198 -16.17 -29.70 -14.32
N ILE A 199 -15.48 -28.56 -14.40
CA ILE A 199 -15.42 -27.71 -15.61
C ILE A 199 -14.11 -27.91 -16.39
N LEU A 200 -13.15 -28.70 -15.91
CA LEU A 200 -11.99 -29.10 -16.74
C LEU A 200 -12.38 -29.92 -17.97
N ASP A 201 -13.60 -30.47 -18.02
CA ASP A 201 -14.09 -31.24 -19.16
C ASP A 201 -15.10 -30.51 -20.08
N LYS A 202 -15.55 -29.27 -19.70
CA LYS A 202 -16.48 -28.49 -20.55
C LYS A 202 -16.24 -27.01 -20.40
N VAL A 203 -15.30 -26.46 -21.15
CA VAL A 203 -15.15 -25.02 -21.37
C VAL A 203 -16.45 -24.49 -22.00
N PRO A 204 -17.23 -23.60 -21.34
CA PRO A 204 -18.31 -22.91 -22.02
C PRO A 204 -17.68 -21.98 -23.05
N THR A 205 -17.91 -22.29 -24.30
CA THR A 205 -17.47 -21.58 -25.49
C THR A 205 -17.63 -20.06 -25.30
N VAL A 206 -16.67 -19.31 -25.82
CA VAL A 206 -16.58 -17.85 -26.03
C VAL A 206 -17.95 -17.16 -26.32
N LYS A 207 -18.94 -17.89 -26.77
CA LYS A 207 -20.31 -17.46 -27.06
C LYS A 207 -21.10 -16.94 -25.83
N ASN A 208 -20.90 -17.48 -24.64
CA ASN A 208 -21.60 -16.99 -23.44
C ASN A 208 -20.90 -15.76 -22.84
N PHE A 209 -19.61 -15.64 -23.06
CA PHE A 209 -18.83 -14.47 -22.67
C PHE A 209 -19.15 -13.27 -23.58
N MET A 210 -19.24 -13.49 -24.91
CA MET A 210 -19.65 -12.48 -25.87
C MET A 210 -21.11 -12.04 -25.66
N LYS A 211 -21.98 -12.91 -25.19
CA LYS A 211 -23.38 -12.57 -24.92
C LYS A 211 -23.53 -11.62 -23.74
N LYS A 212 -22.73 -11.79 -22.67
CA LYS A 212 -22.69 -10.88 -21.54
C LYS A 212 -22.16 -9.49 -21.92
N THR A 213 -21.17 -9.43 -22.83
CA THR A 213 -20.61 -8.17 -23.36
C THR A 213 -21.59 -7.44 -24.29
N GLU A 214 -22.39 -8.18 -25.04
CA GLU A 214 -23.41 -7.61 -25.93
C GLU A 214 -24.66 -7.09 -25.18
N GLU A 215 -25.02 -7.72 -24.07
CA GLU A 215 -26.10 -7.30 -23.17
C GLU A 215 -25.74 -6.02 -22.38
N HIS A 216 -24.45 -5.83 -22.03
CA HIS A 216 -23.94 -4.58 -21.42
C HIS A 216 -23.98 -3.38 -22.38
N MET A 217 -23.93 -3.61 -23.68
CA MET A 217 -24.03 -2.52 -24.69
C MET A 217 -25.46 -2.08 -25.02
N LYS A 218 -26.48 -2.78 -24.55
CA LYS A 218 -27.88 -2.54 -24.93
C LYS A 218 -28.81 -2.02 -23.84
N GLY A 219 -28.30 -1.32 -22.85
CA GLY A 219 -29.20 -0.63 -21.92
C GLY A 219 -29.03 -1.07 -20.48
N VAL A 220 -28.65 -0.12 -19.69
CA VAL A 220 -28.48 -0.12 -18.26
C VAL A 220 -29.72 -0.71 -17.56
N MET A 221 -29.66 -2.00 -17.23
CA MET A 221 -30.42 -2.56 -16.13
C MET A 221 -29.41 -3.03 -15.10
N PHE A 222 -29.29 -2.27 -14.01
CA PHE A 222 -28.48 -2.67 -12.86
C PHE A 222 -28.93 -4.03 -12.36
N SER A 223 -28.07 -5.02 -12.51
CA SER A 223 -28.27 -6.31 -11.88
C SER A 223 -28.01 -6.13 -10.38
N PRO A 224 -28.85 -6.67 -9.47
CA PRO A 224 -28.60 -6.63 -8.02
C PRO A 224 -27.29 -7.31 -7.60
N GLU A 225 -26.60 -7.96 -8.53
CA GLU A 225 -25.37 -8.74 -8.32
C GLU A 225 -24.12 -8.05 -8.93
N SER A 226 -24.24 -6.85 -9.54
CA SER A 226 -23.09 -6.15 -10.11
C SER A 226 -22.15 -5.66 -9.00
N THR A 227 -20.85 -5.78 -9.25
CA THR A 227 -19.84 -5.21 -8.34
C THR A 227 -19.69 -3.71 -8.57
N LEU A 228 -19.15 -2.99 -7.56
CA LEU A 228 -18.79 -1.59 -7.69
C LEU A 228 -17.94 -1.30 -8.94
N PHE A 229 -17.06 -2.22 -9.31
CA PHE A 229 -16.17 -2.07 -10.46
C PHE A 229 -16.92 -2.18 -11.79
N GLU A 230 -17.94 -3.03 -11.87
CA GLU A 230 -18.82 -3.12 -13.04
C GLU A 230 -19.66 -1.84 -13.21
N GLU A 231 -20.11 -1.26 -12.10
CA GLU A 231 -20.81 0.05 -12.11
C GLU A 231 -19.90 1.18 -12.61
N LEU A 232 -18.59 1.09 -12.35
CA LEU A 232 -17.60 2.02 -12.89
C LEU A 232 -17.20 1.72 -14.34
N GLY A 233 -17.79 0.69 -14.98
CA GLY A 233 -17.55 0.35 -16.38
C GLY A 233 -16.41 -0.63 -16.64
N PHE A 234 -15.89 -1.29 -15.61
CA PHE A 234 -14.89 -2.33 -15.78
C PHE A 234 -15.52 -3.69 -16.06
N ASN A 235 -14.90 -4.48 -16.91
CA ASN A 235 -15.17 -5.91 -16.96
C ASN A 235 -14.48 -6.59 -15.80
N TYR A 236 -15.25 -6.96 -14.78
CA TYR A 236 -14.76 -7.57 -13.55
C TYR A 236 -14.70 -9.10 -13.68
N ILE A 237 -13.54 -9.67 -13.34
CA ILE A 237 -13.30 -11.12 -13.32
C ILE A 237 -12.68 -11.49 -11.98
N GLY A 238 -13.21 -12.53 -11.37
CA GLY A 238 -12.72 -13.05 -10.10
C GLY A 238 -13.80 -13.12 -9.01
N PRO A 239 -13.39 -13.36 -7.75
CA PRO A 239 -12.00 -13.61 -7.32
C PRO A 239 -11.48 -14.99 -7.74
N ILE A 240 -10.17 -15.09 -8.09
CA ILE A 240 -9.48 -16.34 -8.36
C ILE A 240 -8.32 -16.57 -7.37
N ASP A 241 -7.85 -17.80 -7.27
CA ASP A 241 -6.68 -18.13 -6.44
C ASP A 241 -5.38 -17.59 -7.06
N GLY A 242 -4.81 -16.56 -6.46
CA GLY A 242 -3.56 -15.92 -6.88
C GLY A 242 -2.30 -16.77 -6.63
N HIS A 243 -2.44 -17.96 -6.03
CA HIS A 243 -1.36 -18.94 -5.87
C HIS A 243 -1.51 -20.14 -6.80
N ASN A 244 -2.57 -20.18 -7.61
CA ASN A 244 -2.75 -21.20 -8.64
C ASN A 244 -2.19 -20.67 -9.97
N ILE A 245 -0.95 -21.05 -10.30
CA ILE A 245 -0.25 -20.57 -11.52
C ILE A 245 -0.99 -20.95 -12.82
N ASP A 246 -1.60 -22.11 -12.87
CA ASP A 246 -2.33 -22.57 -14.06
C ASP A 246 -3.59 -21.75 -14.29
N GLU A 247 -4.34 -21.45 -13.23
CA GLU A 247 -5.53 -20.60 -13.27
C GLU A 247 -5.19 -19.16 -13.64
N LEU A 248 -4.11 -18.61 -13.06
CA LEU A 248 -3.59 -17.28 -13.41
C LEU A 248 -3.23 -17.19 -14.89
N ILE A 249 -2.47 -18.15 -15.42
CA ILE A 249 -2.06 -18.17 -16.83
C ILE A 249 -3.28 -18.29 -17.75
N ALA A 250 -4.21 -19.19 -17.44
CA ALA A 250 -5.41 -19.37 -18.25
C ALA A 250 -6.25 -18.08 -18.27
N THR A 251 -6.47 -17.46 -17.11
CA THR A 251 -7.28 -16.24 -16.98
C THR A 251 -6.59 -15.07 -17.68
N LEU A 252 -5.31 -14.81 -17.41
CA LEU A 252 -4.57 -13.70 -18.01
C LEU A 252 -4.43 -13.85 -19.53
N SER A 253 -4.25 -15.08 -20.04
CA SER A 253 -4.23 -15.36 -21.49
C SER A 253 -5.54 -14.95 -22.15
N ASN A 254 -6.67 -15.24 -21.51
CA ASN A 254 -8.00 -14.90 -22.03
C ASN A 254 -8.27 -13.38 -21.94
N MET A 255 -7.81 -12.74 -20.86
CA MET A 255 -8.04 -11.29 -20.64
C MET A 255 -7.16 -10.40 -21.51
N ARG A 256 -5.96 -10.86 -21.90
CA ARG A 256 -4.97 -10.05 -22.61
C ARG A 256 -5.51 -9.39 -23.88
N ASP A 257 -6.38 -10.07 -24.59
CA ASP A 257 -6.90 -9.63 -25.89
C ASP A 257 -8.29 -9.00 -25.79
N LEU A 258 -8.88 -8.91 -24.60
CA LEU A 258 -10.15 -8.21 -24.38
C LEU A 258 -9.97 -6.71 -24.53
N LYS A 259 -11.08 -6.02 -24.87
CA LYS A 259 -11.16 -4.58 -25.09
C LYS A 259 -11.83 -3.87 -23.92
N GLY A 260 -11.47 -2.61 -23.74
CA GLY A 260 -11.96 -1.76 -22.65
C GLY A 260 -11.25 -2.09 -21.31
N PRO A 261 -11.63 -1.39 -20.23
CA PRO A 261 -10.99 -1.56 -18.94
C PRO A 261 -11.39 -2.89 -18.30
N GLN A 262 -10.38 -3.64 -17.87
CA GLN A 262 -10.51 -4.95 -17.24
C GLN A 262 -10.06 -4.87 -15.78
N LEU A 263 -10.75 -5.55 -14.88
CA LEU A 263 -10.29 -5.74 -13.50
C LEU A 263 -10.28 -7.24 -13.15
N LEU A 264 -9.09 -7.75 -12.88
CA LEU A 264 -8.89 -9.10 -12.37
C LEU A 264 -8.71 -9.03 -10.85
N HIS A 265 -9.60 -9.67 -10.11
CA HIS A 265 -9.50 -9.79 -8.66
C HIS A 265 -8.85 -11.13 -8.31
N ILE A 266 -7.71 -11.10 -7.63
CA ILE A 266 -7.02 -12.31 -7.17
C ILE A 266 -6.94 -12.32 -5.65
N LYS A 267 -7.06 -13.49 -5.05
CA LYS A 267 -6.83 -13.70 -3.62
C LYS A 267 -5.44 -14.29 -3.39
N THR A 268 -4.65 -13.61 -2.55
CA THR A 268 -3.31 -14.07 -2.18
C THR A 268 -3.15 -14.14 -0.67
N LYS A 269 -2.03 -14.67 -0.22
CA LYS A 269 -1.66 -14.72 1.20
C LYS A 269 -0.27 -14.13 1.39
N LYS A 270 -0.15 -13.11 2.24
CA LYS A 270 1.15 -12.57 2.63
C LYS A 270 2.00 -13.65 3.29
N GLY A 271 3.27 -13.69 2.95
CA GLY A 271 4.20 -14.68 3.50
C GLY A 271 4.07 -16.10 2.96
N LYS A 272 3.30 -16.30 1.88
CA LYS A 272 3.02 -17.62 1.28
C LYS A 272 4.26 -18.49 1.12
N GLY A 273 4.18 -19.70 1.68
CA GLY A 273 5.26 -20.70 1.62
C GLY A 273 6.35 -20.54 2.68
N TYR A 274 6.22 -19.53 3.58
CA TYR A 274 7.11 -19.37 4.72
C TYR A 274 6.29 -19.23 6.02
N THR A 275 6.18 -20.30 6.77
CA THR A 275 5.30 -20.40 7.94
C THR A 275 5.45 -19.25 8.97
N PRO A 276 6.66 -18.78 9.31
CA PRO A 276 6.79 -17.62 10.20
C PRO A 276 6.10 -16.36 9.67
N ALA A 277 6.27 -16.04 8.38
CA ALA A 277 5.67 -14.87 7.76
C ALA A 277 4.14 -15.04 7.54
N GLU A 278 3.67 -16.26 7.33
CA GLU A 278 2.22 -16.55 7.24
C GLU A 278 1.51 -16.38 8.59
N LYS A 279 2.21 -16.62 9.69
CA LYS A 279 1.67 -16.46 11.06
C LYS A 279 1.77 -15.03 11.57
N ASP A 280 2.79 -14.30 11.15
CA ASP A 280 3.01 -12.89 11.53
C ASP A 280 3.34 -12.04 10.29
N PRO A 281 2.36 -11.78 9.42
CA PRO A 281 2.56 -11.02 8.20
C PRO A 281 2.93 -9.54 8.47
N ILE A 282 2.60 -9.02 9.64
CA ILE A 282 2.94 -7.66 10.08
C ILE A 282 4.44 -7.59 10.43
N GLY A 283 4.93 -8.45 11.30
CA GLY A 283 6.33 -8.51 11.67
C GLY A 283 7.26 -8.82 10.48
N PHE A 284 6.75 -9.60 9.51
CA PHE A 284 7.48 -9.94 8.28
C PHE A 284 7.15 -9.03 7.09
N HIS A 285 6.42 -7.93 7.28
CA HIS A 285 6.18 -6.95 6.23
C HIS A 285 7.50 -6.28 5.80
N GLY A 286 8.24 -5.72 6.75
CA GLY A 286 9.55 -5.12 6.51
C GLY A 286 10.57 -5.62 7.53
N VAL A 287 11.39 -6.60 7.15
CA VAL A 287 12.30 -7.29 8.06
C VAL A 287 13.71 -6.69 8.06
N PRO A 288 14.39 -6.67 9.21
CA PRO A 288 15.84 -6.54 9.27
C PRO A 288 16.52 -7.83 8.77
N LYS A 289 17.85 -7.90 8.79
CA LYS A 289 18.56 -9.17 8.61
C LYS A 289 18.14 -10.15 9.71
N PHE A 290 17.87 -11.40 9.34
CA PHE A 290 17.41 -12.44 10.28
C PHE A 290 17.83 -13.83 9.83
N ASP A 291 17.75 -14.81 10.71
CA ASP A 291 17.95 -16.21 10.36
C ASP A 291 16.64 -16.82 9.81
N HIS A 292 16.61 -17.07 8.51
CA HIS A 292 15.42 -17.61 7.86
C HIS A 292 15.12 -19.07 8.21
N LEU A 293 16.08 -19.82 8.75
CA LEU A 293 15.85 -21.21 9.18
C LEU A 293 15.04 -21.26 10.48
N SER A 294 15.39 -20.41 11.45
CA SER A 294 14.65 -20.31 12.71
C SER A 294 13.42 -19.39 12.63
N GLY A 295 13.40 -18.45 11.69
CA GLY A 295 12.37 -17.41 11.59
C GLY A 295 12.42 -16.36 12.70
N GLN A 296 13.47 -16.35 13.52
CA GLN A 296 13.59 -15.40 14.63
C GLN A 296 14.09 -14.04 14.14
N LEU A 297 13.28 -13.02 14.38
CA LEU A 297 13.69 -11.64 14.18
C LEU A 297 14.58 -11.17 15.34
N PRO A 298 15.63 -10.37 15.10
CA PRO A 298 16.52 -9.89 16.15
C PRO A 298 15.76 -9.01 17.14
N LYS A 299 15.97 -9.22 18.43
CA LYS A 299 15.46 -8.35 19.49
C LYS A 299 16.34 -7.12 19.60
N SER A 300 15.75 -5.94 19.64
CA SER A 300 16.45 -4.70 19.92
C SER A 300 16.57 -4.49 21.42
N ASN A 301 17.79 -4.32 21.92
CA ASN A 301 18.08 -3.86 23.30
C ASN A 301 18.39 -2.37 23.33
N ALA A 302 18.03 -1.63 22.28
CA ALA A 302 18.29 -0.19 22.15
C ALA A 302 17.31 0.64 23.00
N THR A 303 17.66 1.90 23.20
CA THR A 303 16.73 2.92 23.75
C THR A 303 15.45 2.98 22.93
N PRO A 304 14.31 3.42 23.52
CA PRO A 304 13.05 3.50 22.80
C PRO A 304 13.18 4.35 21.51
N THR A 305 12.40 4.01 20.49
CA THR A 305 12.31 4.84 19.28
C THR A 305 11.48 6.09 19.53
N TYR A 306 11.65 7.12 18.71
CA TYR A 306 10.79 8.31 18.80
C TYR A 306 9.30 7.99 18.57
N SER A 307 8.98 7.01 17.70
CA SER A 307 7.60 6.52 17.55
C SER A 307 7.06 5.94 18.87
N LYS A 308 7.88 5.22 19.64
CA LYS A 308 7.48 4.72 20.98
C LYS A 308 7.28 5.87 21.97
N ILE A 309 8.19 6.86 21.97
CA ILE A 309 8.06 8.08 22.80
C ILE A 309 6.74 8.81 22.52
N PHE A 310 6.38 8.95 21.22
CA PHE A 310 5.10 9.52 20.83
C PHE A 310 3.92 8.67 21.31
N GLY A 311 3.97 7.36 21.11
CA GLY A 311 2.89 6.44 21.52
C GLY A 311 2.66 6.44 23.02
N ASP A 312 3.74 6.49 23.82
CA ASP A 312 3.65 6.60 25.29
C ASP A 312 3.05 7.94 25.71
N TRP A 313 3.50 9.05 25.11
CA TRP A 313 2.92 10.37 25.31
C TRP A 313 1.42 10.42 24.97
N LEU A 314 1.04 9.81 23.86
CA LEU A 314 -0.37 9.77 23.41
C LEU A 314 -1.25 9.03 24.42
N CYS A 315 -0.77 7.89 24.95
CA CYS A 315 -1.47 7.15 25.99
C CYS A 315 -1.59 7.96 27.28
N GLU A 316 -0.49 8.61 27.73
CA GLU A 316 -0.49 9.46 28.93
C GLU A 316 -1.48 10.65 28.80
N MET A 317 -1.57 11.25 27.62
CA MET A 317 -2.51 12.35 27.38
C MET A 317 -3.96 11.88 27.32
N ALA A 318 -4.23 10.72 26.73
CA ALA A 318 -5.59 10.15 26.66
C ALA A 318 -6.16 9.79 28.05
N GLU A 319 -5.31 9.41 29.00
CA GLU A 319 -5.73 9.21 30.40
C GLU A 319 -6.21 10.51 31.06
N ARG A 320 -5.70 11.66 30.60
CA ARG A 320 -5.99 12.98 31.18
C ARG A 320 -7.10 13.72 30.45
N ASP A 321 -7.28 13.46 29.15
CA ASP A 321 -8.24 14.22 28.32
C ASP A 321 -9.06 13.29 27.43
N PRO A 322 -10.34 13.05 27.76
CA PRO A 322 -11.23 12.22 26.94
C PRO A 322 -11.58 12.85 25.57
N LYS A 323 -11.23 14.13 25.35
CA LYS A 323 -11.41 14.80 24.06
C LYS A 323 -10.27 14.58 23.09
N LEU A 324 -9.15 13.99 23.53
CA LEU A 324 -8.08 13.61 22.65
C LEU A 324 -8.55 12.55 21.67
N ILE A 325 -8.27 12.74 20.39
CA ILE A 325 -8.51 11.76 19.32
C ILE A 325 -7.21 11.54 18.55
N GLY A 326 -6.74 10.30 18.51
CA GLY A 326 -5.57 9.90 17.70
C GLY A 326 -6.02 9.35 16.35
N ILE A 327 -5.45 9.89 15.26
CA ILE A 327 -5.79 9.54 13.88
C ILE A 327 -4.52 9.11 13.16
N THR A 328 -4.60 8.02 12.40
CA THR A 328 -3.50 7.59 11.52
C THR A 328 -4.02 7.08 10.18
N PRO A 329 -3.36 7.40 9.04
CA PRO A 329 -3.67 6.81 7.75
C PRO A 329 -2.88 5.51 7.56
N ALA A 330 -3.45 4.36 7.98
CA ALA A 330 -2.92 3.00 7.83
C ALA A 330 -1.52 2.74 8.44
N MET A 331 -1.11 3.55 9.44
CA MET A 331 0.25 3.48 9.99
C MET A 331 0.28 3.21 11.50
N ARG A 332 -0.66 2.41 12.02
CA ARG A 332 -0.80 2.09 13.46
C ARG A 332 0.53 1.63 14.10
N GLU A 333 1.16 0.63 13.48
CA GLU A 333 2.42 0.04 13.96
C GLU A 333 3.58 1.03 13.79
N GLY A 334 3.69 1.60 12.60
CA GLY A 334 4.78 2.49 12.24
C GLY A 334 4.80 3.80 13.02
N SER A 335 3.64 4.32 13.42
CA SER A 335 3.52 5.53 14.24
C SER A 335 3.50 5.25 15.74
N GLY A 336 3.67 3.99 16.19
CA GLY A 336 3.71 3.65 17.61
C GLY A 336 2.35 3.69 18.32
N MET A 337 1.23 3.57 17.58
CA MET A 337 -0.13 3.71 18.13
C MET A 337 -0.78 2.37 18.53
N VAL A 338 -0.05 1.26 18.53
CA VAL A 338 -0.61 -0.07 18.85
C VAL A 338 -1.21 -0.09 20.27
N GLU A 339 -0.45 0.32 21.28
CA GLU A 339 -0.92 0.37 22.67
C GLU A 339 -2.09 1.34 22.83
N PHE A 340 -2.03 2.51 22.20
CA PHE A 340 -3.11 3.50 22.22
C PHE A 340 -4.41 2.92 21.64
N SER A 341 -4.34 2.24 20.50
CA SER A 341 -5.53 1.63 19.85
C SER A 341 -6.20 0.55 20.71
N GLN A 342 -5.43 -0.15 21.55
CA GLN A 342 -5.93 -1.20 22.44
C GLN A 342 -6.51 -0.64 23.74
N ARG A 343 -5.86 0.38 24.32
CA ARG A 343 -6.29 0.98 25.59
C ARG A 343 -7.40 2.01 25.43
N PHE A 344 -7.41 2.73 24.31
CA PHE A 344 -8.35 3.83 24.04
C PHE A 344 -9.07 3.66 22.69
N PRO A 345 -9.78 2.54 22.45
CA PRO A 345 -10.36 2.24 21.13
C PRO A 345 -11.41 3.27 20.68
N GLN A 346 -12.04 4.00 21.58
CA GLN A 346 -13.02 5.04 21.26
C GLN A 346 -12.36 6.39 20.86
N GLN A 347 -11.08 6.56 21.13
CA GLN A 347 -10.29 7.75 20.81
C GLN A 347 -9.33 7.48 19.64
N TYR A 348 -9.32 6.27 19.09
CA TYR A 348 -8.43 5.84 18.00
C TYR A 348 -9.20 5.70 16.68
N PHE A 349 -8.65 6.30 15.61
CA PHE A 349 -9.16 6.15 14.25
C PHE A 349 -8.04 5.81 13.28
N ASP A 350 -8.13 4.65 12.65
CA ASP A 350 -7.41 4.33 11.42
C ASP A 350 -8.34 4.64 10.24
N VAL A 351 -7.90 5.52 9.36
CA VAL A 351 -8.69 5.98 8.21
C VAL A 351 -8.30 5.30 6.90
N ALA A 352 -7.58 4.18 6.95
CA ALA A 352 -6.95 3.52 5.81
C ALA A 352 -5.91 4.42 5.11
N ILE A 353 -5.48 4.08 3.89
CA ILE A 353 -4.51 4.88 3.13
C ILE A 353 -5.24 6.11 2.53
N ALA A 354 -5.55 7.07 3.37
CA ALA A 354 -6.38 8.23 3.04
C ALA A 354 -5.90 9.50 3.79
N GLU A 355 -4.71 9.97 3.43
CA GLU A 355 -4.05 11.08 4.12
C GLU A 355 -4.86 12.38 4.06
N GLN A 356 -5.46 12.70 2.90
CA GLN A 356 -6.34 13.85 2.74
C GLN A 356 -7.54 13.77 3.70
N HIS A 357 -8.19 12.61 3.73
CA HIS A 357 -9.32 12.36 4.63
C HIS A 357 -8.90 12.49 6.11
N ALA A 358 -7.74 11.97 6.48
CA ALA A 358 -7.22 12.08 7.85
C ALA A 358 -7.16 13.53 8.34
N VAL A 359 -6.65 14.43 7.50
CA VAL A 359 -6.48 15.85 7.86
C VAL A 359 -7.82 16.58 7.89
N THR A 360 -8.68 16.39 6.89
CA THR A 360 -10.02 17.02 6.88
C THR A 360 -10.92 16.46 8.00
N PHE A 361 -10.82 15.16 8.30
CA PHE A 361 -11.52 14.55 9.43
C PHE A 361 -11.08 15.14 10.77
N ALA A 362 -9.77 15.35 10.94
CA ALA A 362 -9.22 16.04 12.11
C ALA A 362 -9.77 17.47 12.24
N ALA A 363 -9.85 18.23 11.13
CA ALA A 363 -10.46 19.55 11.14
C ALA A 363 -11.92 19.52 11.61
N GLY A 364 -12.72 18.58 11.12
CA GLY A 364 -14.10 18.39 11.56
C GLY A 364 -14.22 18.07 13.05
N LEU A 365 -13.33 17.22 13.59
CA LEU A 365 -13.28 16.90 15.01
C LEU A 365 -12.91 18.12 15.86
N ALA A 366 -11.95 18.93 15.40
CA ALA A 366 -11.56 20.17 16.08
C ALA A 366 -12.72 21.18 16.14
N ILE A 367 -13.48 21.35 15.05
CA ILE A 367 -14.71 22.16 15.01
C ILE A 367 -15.75 21.60 16.00
N GLY A 368 -15.85 20.27 16.12
CA GLY A 368 -16.72 19.59 17.08
C GLY A 368 -16.26 19.69 18.54
N GLY A 369 -15.15 20.37 18.83
CA GLY A 369 -14.62 20.60 20.18
C GLY A 369 -13.80 19.44 20.74
N TYR A 370 -13.33 18.54 19.87
CA TYR A 370 -12.32 17.52 20.17
C TYR A 370 -10.90 18.06 19.92
N LYS A 371 -9.90 17.31 20.35
CA LYS A 371 -8.49 17.67 20.20
C LYS A 371 -7.77 16.57 19.38
N PRO A 372 -7.79 16.68 18.06
CA PRO A 372 -7.21 15.68 17.19
C PRO A 372 -5.69 15.75 17.13
N VAL A 373 -5.07 14.57 17.15
CA VAL A 373 -3.65 14.33 16.92
C VAL A 373 -3.52 13.45 15.69
N VAL A 374 -2.95 13.97 14.61
CA VAL A 374 -2.73 13.25 13.36
C VAL A 374 -1.31 12.71 13.35
N ALA A 375 -1.17 11.38 13.49
CA ALA A 375 0.10 10.68 13.41
C ALA A 375 0.37 10.25 11.97
N ILE A 376 1.30 10.92 11.31
CA ILE A 376 1.59 10.77 9.89
C ILE A 376 3.08 10.86 9.61
N TYR A 377 3.57 10.13 8.60
CA TYR A 377 4.96 10.30 8.15
C TYR A 377 5.14 11.60 7.37
N SER A 378 6.31 12.21 7.54
CA SER A 378 6.68 13.44 6.83
C SER A 378 6.42 13.35 5.33
N THR A 379 6.88 12.29 4.68
CA THR A 379 6.68 12.09 3.24
C THR A 379 5.21 11.92 2.85
N PHE A 380 4.37 11.28 3.69
CA PHE A 380 2.95 11.04 3.39
C PHE A 380 2.09 12.28 3.62
N LEU A 381 2.50 13.20 4.50
CA LEU A 381 1.80 14.48 4.68
C LEU A 381 1.79 15.33 3.40
N GLN A 382 2.73 15.11 2.47
CA GLN A 382 2.72 15.77 1.15
C GLN A 382 1.39 15.55 0.42
N ARG A 383 0.76 14.38 0.58
CA ARG A 383 -0.52 14.05 -0.07
C ARG A 383 -1.71 14.79 0.52
N ALA A 384 -1.57 15.36 1.73
CA ALA A 384 -2.61 16.12 2.43
C ALA A 384 -2.23 17.61 2.63
N TYR A 385 -1.33 18.12 1.80
CA TYR A 385 -0.84 19.49 1.92
C TYR A 385 -1.94 20.53 1.68
N ASP A 386 -2.80 20.33 0.70
CA ASP A 386 -3.97 21.19 0.47
C ASP A 386 -4.89 21.20 1.69
N GLN A 387 -5.21 20.04 2.26
CA GLN A 387 -6.11 19.93 3.43
C GLN A 387 -5.49 20.56 4.68
N LEU A 388 -4.17 20.48 4.84
CA LEU A 388 -3.44 21.18 5.91
C LEU A 388 -3.64 22.70 5.82
N ILE A 389 -3.54 23.27 4.61
CA ILE A 389 -3.74 24.70 4.36
C ILE A 389 -5.23 25.06 4.48
N HIS A 390 -6.06 24.43 3.63
CA HIS A 390 -7.44 24.83 3.41
C HIS A 390 -8.35 24.47 4.58
N ASP A 391 -8.25 23.24 5.11
CA ASP A 391 -9.20 22.74 6.10
C ASP A 391 -8.75 23.02 7.54
N VAL A 392 -7.44 23.16 7.78
CA VAL A 392 -6.90 23.36 9.13
C VAL A 392 -6.37 24.78 9.33
N ALA A 393 -5.37 25.21 8.54
CA ALA A 393 -4.65 26.45 8.81
C ALA A 393 -5.49 27.70 8.54
N ILE A 394 -6.22 27.80 7.42
CA ILE A 394 -7.09 28.94 7.11
C ILE A 394 -8.15 29.14 8.19
N GLN A 395 -8.61 28.06 8.81
CA GLN A 395 -9.62 28.09 9.87
C GLN A 395 -9.03 28.20 11.28
N ASP A 396 -7.70 28.26 11.40
CA ASP A 396 -6.94 28.34 12.65
C ASP A 396 -7.31 27.25 13.68
N LEU A 397 -7.55 26.03 13.21
CA LEU A 397 -8.03 24.92 14.01
C LEU A 397 -6.90 24.26 14.82
N PRO A 398 -7.12 23.93 16.11
CA PRO A 398 -6.12 23.33 16.99
C PRO A 398 -5.92 21.83 16.68
N VAL A 399 -5.32 21.53 15.56
CA VAL A 399 -4.92 20.17 15.15
C VAL A 399 -3.43 20.01 15.41
N LEU A 400 -3.04 18.95 16.13
CA LEU A 400 -1.64 18.58 16.33
C LEU A 400 -1.22 17.55 15.29
N PHE A 401 -0.21 17.86 14.50
CA PHE A 401 0.45 16.94 13.58
C PHE A 401 1.69 16.34 14.23
N ALA A 402 1.65 15.06 14.56
CA ALA A 402 2.80 14.27 15.01
C ALA A 402 3.47 13.65 13.79
N ILE A 403 4.54 14.31 13.32
CA ILE A 403 5.18 14.00 12.04
C ILE A 403 6.39 13.09 12.28
N ASP A 404 6.19 11.82 12.03
CA ASP A 404 7.23 10.79 12.14
C ASP A 404 8.08 10.72 10.86
N ARG A 405 9.27 10.13 10.93
CA ARG A 405 10.21 9.98 9.81
C ARG A 405 10.62 11.32 9.19
N ALA A 406 10.77 12.33 10.01
CA ALA A 406 11.31 13.63 9.57
C ALA A 406 12.81 13.52 9.25
N GLY A 407 13.26 14.22 8.21
CA GLY A 407 14.66 14.21 7.78
C GLY A 407 15.06 12.98 6.99
N ILE A 408 16.31 12.54 7.14
CA ILE A 408 16.86 11.39 6.41
C ILE A 408 16.39 10.11 7.05
N VAL A 409 15.73 9.25 6.28
CA VAL A 409 15.14 7.98 6.74
C VAL A 409 16.00 6.76 6.36
N GLY A 410 16.71 6.82 5.24
CA GLY A 410 17.65 5.78 4.80
C GLY A 410 17.02 4.71 3.91
N ALA A 411 16.83 3.52 4.44
CA ALA A 411 16.65 2.27 3.70
C ALA A 411 15.53 2.23 2.64
N ASP A 412 14.45 3.00 2.80
CA ASP A 412 13.34 3.02 1.84
C ASP A 412 13.53 4.04 0.69
N GLY A 413 14.72 4.66 0.59
CA GLY A 413 15.13 5.48 -0.54
C GLY A 413 14.45 6.85 -0.63
N GLN A 414 14.52 7.45 -1.82
CA GLN A 414 14.11 8.83 -2.07
C GLN A 414 12.64 9.10 -1.74
N THR A 415 11.76 8.13 -2.00
CA THR A 415 10.31 8.27 -1.82
C THR A 415 9.88 8.39 -0.36
N HIS A 416 10.74 7.98 0.58
CA HIS A 416 10.40 7.95 2.01
C HIS A 416 11.19 8.97 2.86
N GLN A 417 12.04 9.81 2.24
CA GLN A 417 12.76 10.86 2.97
C GLN A 417 11.81 11.96 3.45
N GLY A 418 11.94 12.37 4.70
CA GLY A 418 11.20 13.48 5.31
C GLY A 418 11.87 14.83 5.06
N ALA A 419 12.19 15.14 3.80
CA ALA A 419 13.03 16.29 3.45
C ALA A 419 12.24 17.58 3.15
N PHE A 420 10.93 17.48 2.87
CA PHE A 420 10.16 18.61 2.35
C PHE A 420 9.18 19.25 3.35
N ASP A 421 8.87 18.60 4.45
CA ASP A 421 7.86 19.02 5.41
C ASP A 421 8.10 20.43 5.97
N ILE A 422 9.33 20.76 6.39
CA ILE A 422 9.65 22.13 6.82
C ILE A 422 9.41 23.11 5.67
N SER A 423 9.85 22.78 4.45
CA SER A 423 9.76 23.69 3.30
C SER A 423 8.31 24.06 2.97
N PHE A 424 7.40 23.07 2.94
CA PHE A 424 6.00 23.34 2.61
C PHE A 424 5.17 23.84 3.80
N MET A 425 5.53 23.52 5.04
CA MET A 425 4.82 23.99 6.21
C MET A 425 5.22 25.42 6.62
N ARG A 426 6.50 25.81 6.49
CA ARG A 426 6.98 27.12 6.94
C ARG A 426 6.39 28.32 6.21
N CYS A 427 5.78 28.11 5.06
CA CYS A 427 5.08 29.18 4.32
C CYS A 427 3.67 29.45 4.86
N ILE A 428 3.16 28.64 5.80
CA ILE A 428 1.84 28.78 6.40
C ILE A 428 1.96 29.67 7.65
N PRO A 429 1.38 30.91 7.67
CA PRO A 429 1.74 31.92 8.66
C PRO A 429 1.39 31.59 10.11
N ASN A 430 0.31 30.81 10.30
CA ASN A 430 -0.23 30.52 11.65
C ASN A 430 0.06 29.06 12.11
N LEU A 431 0.87 28.31 11.37
CA LEU A 431 1.27 26.96 11.74
C LEU A 431 2.53 27.01 12.62
N ILE A 432 2.44 26.46 13.82
CA ILE A 432 3.58 26.34 14.74
C ILE A 432 4.35 25.06 14.38
N ILE A 433 5.65 25.17 14.09
CA ILE A 433 6.51 24.03 13.71
C ILE A 433 7.59 23.86 14.78
N MET A 434 7.66 22.68 15.38
CA MET A 434 8.58 22.33 16.45
C MET A 434 9.46 21.14 16.06
N THR A 435 10.76 21.22 16.39
CA THR A 435 11.76 20.22 16.02
C THR A 435 12.62 19.85 17.23
N PRO A 436 12.29 18.76 17.92
CA PRO A 436 13.00 18.38 19.16
C PRO A 436 14.41 17.87 18.87
N SER A 437 15.34 18.16 19.80
CA SER A 437 16.70 17.66 19.79
C SER A 437 16.86 16.28 20.48
N ASN A 438 15.91 15.93 21.35
CA ASN A 438 15.90 14.69 22.11
C ASN A 438 14.46 14.28 22.49
N GLU A 439 14.32 13.12 23.12
CA GLU A 439 13.02 12.53 23.49
C GLU A 439 12.28 13.35 24.56
N ASN A 440 12.98 13.97 25.50
CA ASN A 440 12.35 14.81 26.53
C ASN A 440 11.73 16.05 25.86
N GLU A 441 12.50 16.75 25.04
CA GLU A 441 12.01 17.89 24.26
C GLU A 441 10.85 17.49 23.32
N CYS A 442 10.91 16.30 22.71
CA CYS A 442 9.81 15.78 21.90
C CYS A 442 8.50 15.68 22.69
N ARG A 443 8.53 15.14 23.90
CA ARG A 443 7.35 15.05 24.77
C ARG A 443 6.83 16.43 25.17
N GLN A 444 7.72 17.37 25.51
CA GLN A 444 7.32 18.74 25.89
C GLN A 444 6.73 19.51 24.70
N MET A 445 7.30 19.34 23.48
CA MET A 445 6.78 19.97 22.26
C MET A 445 5.43 19.40 21.87
N LEU A 446 5.21 18.08 21.97
CA LEU A 446 3.92 17.44 21.75
C LEU A 446 2.87 17.99 22.75
N TYR A 447 3.24 18.09 24.02
CA TYR A 447 2.38 18.67 25.06
C TYR A 447 2.04 20.14 24.79
N THR A 448 3.03 20.92 24.36
CA THR A 448 2.88 22.35 24.02
C THR A 448 1.94 22.52 22.82
N GLY A 449 2.20 21.77 21.73
CA GLY A 449 1.36 21.81 20.52
C GLY A 449 -0.08 21.37 20.77
N TYR A 450 -0.29 20.43 21.69
CA TYR A 450 -1.63 19.97 22.09
C TYR A 450 -2.43 21.05 22.86
N HIS A 451 -1.74 21.93 23.56
CA HIS A 451 -2.38 22.95 24.40
C HIS A 451 -2.32 24.37 23.85
N CYS A 452 -1.58 24.63 22.78
CA CYS A 452 -1.38 25.99 22.25
C CYS A 452 -2.62 26.59 21.58
N GLY A 453 -3.66 25.82 21.31
CA GLY A 453 -4.90 26.33 20.71
C GLY A 453 -4.77 26.75 19.24
N LYS A 454 -3.71 26.36 18.57
CA LYS A 454 -3.36 26.69 17.18
C LYS A 454 -3.02 25.41 16.41
N PRO A 455 -3.03 25.45 15.06
CA PRO A 455 -2.45 24.36 14.29
C PRO A 455 -0.96 24.23 14.60
N ALA A 456 -0.51 23.03 14.98
CA ALA A 456 0.85 22.79 15.41
C ALA A 456 1.39 21.46 14.81
N ALA A 457 2.68 21.45 14.53
CA ALA A 457 3.41 20.29 14.02
C ALA A 457 4.65 20.03 14.86
N VAL A 458 4.82 18.79 15.34
CA VAL A 458 6.04 18.31 15.97
C VAL A 458 6.63 17.23 15.08
N ARG A 459 7.83 17.47 14.57
CA ARG A 459 8.51 16.57 13.65
C ARG A 459 9.69 15.88 14.30
N TYR A 460 9.74 14.57 14.28
CA TYR A 460 10.78 13.75 14.89
C TYR A 460 11.31 12.67 13.93
N PRO A 461 12.57 12.22 14.12
CA PRO A 461 13.22 11.31 13.16
C PRO A 461 12.79 9.86 13.34
N ARG A 462 13.03 9.06 12.30
CA ARG A 462 13.14 7.62 12.44
C ARG A 462 14.43 7.28 13.18
N GLY A 463 14.32 6.77 14.39
CA GLY A 463 15.51 6.40 15.16
C GLY A 463 15.22 6.17 16.62
N ASN A 464 16.28 5.80 17.33
CA ASN A 464 16.24 5.60 18.78
C ASN A 464 16.45 6.93 19.52
N ALA A 465 15.84 7.05 20.67
CA ALA A 465 16.08 8.11 21.62
C ALA A 465 17.52 8.13 22.12
N VAL A 466 17.98 9.28 22.57
CA VAL A 466 19.35 9.51 23.05
C VAL A 466 19.57 8.86 24.45
N GLY A 467 18.50 8.75 25.24
CA GLY A 467 18.53 8.19 26.59
C GLY A 467 18.59 9.25 27.69
N VAL A 468 18.04 10.47 27.41
CA VAL A 468 17.95 11.52 28.43
C VAL A 468 16.84 11.23 29.43
N THR A 469 16.94 11.83 30.63
CA THR A 469 15.90 11.74 31.67
C THR A 469 14.64 12.44 31.19
N LEU A 470 13.50 11.76 31.27
CA LEU A 470 12.20 12.34 30.95
C LEU A 470 11.68 13.12 32.18
N GLU A 471 11.33 14.38 31.92
CA GLU A 471 10.74 15.28 32.92
C GLU A 471 9.21 15.23 32.91
N PRO A 472 8.54 15.66 33.99
CA PRO A 472 7.10 15.89 33.96
C PRO A 472 6.69 16.80 32.80
N LEU A 473 5.50 16.55 32.23
CA LEU A 473 5.00 17.34 31.10
C LEU A 473 4.72 18.80 31.53
N HIS A 474 5.27 19.76 30.81
CA HIS A 474 5.03 21.19 30.96
C HIS A 474 5.07 21.88 29.59
N PRO A 475 4.35 23.02 29.43
CA PRO A 475 4.43 23.77 28.19
C PRO A 475 5.78 24.49 28.06
N LEU A 476 6.30 24.50 26.82
CA LEU A 476 7.44 25.33 26.46
C LEU A 476 6.97 26.74 26.04
N GLU A 477 7.84 27.74 26.19
CA GLU A 477 7.62 29.04 25.59
C GLU A 477 7.72 28.95 24.05
N LEU A 478 6.73 29.54 23.36
CA LEU A 478 6.62 29.49 21.89
C LEU A 478 7.15 30.80 21.27
#